data_1d53e5daa7e1d276d1e13d7b40744375
#
_entry.id   1d53e5daa7e1d276d1e13d7b40744375
#
_cell.length_a   1.000
_cell.length_b   1.000
_cell.length_c   1.000
_cell.angle_alpha   90.00
_cell.angle_beta   90.00
_cell.angle_gamma   90.00
#
_symmetry.space_group_name_H-M   'P 1'
#
loop_
_entity.id
_entity.type
_entity.pdbx_description
1 polymer ?
#
loop_
_entity_poly.entity_id
_entity_poly.type
_entity_poly.pdbx_seq_one_letter_code
_entity_poly.pdbx_strand_id
1 'polypeptide(L)'
;MLLKTHIALSVFFILILWGSVTGKIAFAVIMLVATIIPDIDSASSIINRKIKPFDIISNFLFKHRGALHSITFCVIFTIILSLFSQKLTLPFFLGYAAHLLADSFTVAGIRAFWP
;
A
#
# COMPACT_ATOMS: atom_id res chain seq x y z
N MET A 1 0.63 9.97 7.64
CA MET A 1 1.88 10.68 7.25
C MET A 1 1.71 11.33 5.89
N LEU A 2 2.57 12.27 5.52
CA LEU A 2 2.50 12.84 4.17
C LEU A 2 2.97 11.80 3.14
N LEU A 3 2.30 11.71 1.98
CA LEU A 3 2.67 10.80 0.88
C LEU A 3 4.17 10.89 0.53
N LYS A 4 4.74 12.09 0.58
CA LYS A 4 6.18 12.31 0.34
C LYS A 4 7.08 11.52 1.28
N THR A 5 6.68 11.33 2.53
CA THR A 5 7.44 10.57 3.53
C THR A 5 7.40 9.07 3.23
N HIS A 6 6.25 8.55 2.81
CA HIS A 6 6.11 7.15 2.41
C HIS A 6 6.96 6.83 1.18
N ILE A 7 6.91 7.72 0.18
CA ILE A 7 7.74 7.58 -1.02
C ILE A 7 9.23 7.64 -0.67
N ALA A 8 9.65 8.58 0.17
CA ALA A 8 11.05 8.70 0.59
C ALA A 8 11.53 7.43 1.31
N LEU A 9 10.72 6.86 2.20
CA LEU A 9 11.04 5.62 2.89
C LEU A 9 11.16 4.44 1.91
N SER A 10 10.26 4.34 0.94
CA SER A 10 10.32 3.29 -0.08
C SER A 10 11.54 3.43 -0.98
N VAL A 11 11.88 4.65 -1.40
CA VAL A 11 13.12 4.90 -2.15
C VAL A 11 14.35 4.50 -1.33
N PHE A 12 14.38 4.79 -0.05
CA PHE A 12 15.46 4.37 0.84
C PHE A 12 15.62 2.84 0.87
N PHE A 13 14.53 2.09 1.01
CA PHE A 13 14.57 0.62 0.96
C PHE A 13 14.98 0.09 -0.42
N ILE A 14 14.51 0.71 -1.50
CA ILE A 14 14.92 0.35 -2.88
C ILE A 14 16.43 0.50 -3.02
N LEU A 15 17.01 1.59 -2.53
CA LEU A 15 18.45 1.84 -2.62
C LEU A 15 19.25 0.81 -1.81
N ILE A 16 18.81 0.44 -0.61
CA ILE A 16 19.46 -0.59 0.20
C ILE A 16 19.44 -1.94 -0.51
N LEU A 17 18.32 -2.29 -1.12
CA LEU A 17 18.13 -3.60 -1.78
C LEU A 17 18.65 -3.64 -3.22
N TRP A 18 19.08 -2.49 -3.76
CA TRP A 18 19.43 -2.35 -5.18
C TRP A 18 20.47 -3.35 -5.67
N GLY A 19 21.44 -3.69 -4.81
CA GLY A 19 22.49 -4.67 -5.15
C GLY A 19 22.02 -6.13 -5.14
N SER A 20 20.93 -6.41 -4.42
CA SER A 20 20.47 -7.78 -4.12
C SER A 20 19.32 -8.25 -5.00
N VAL A 21 18.67 -7.31 -5.73
CA VAL A 21 17.47 -7.63 -6.52
C VAL A 21 17.78 -7.76 -8.01
N THR A 22 17.07 -8.68 -8.67
CA THR A 22 17.03 -8.80 -10.12
C THR A 22 15.85 -8.01 -10.69
N GLY A 23 15.95 -7.50 -11.90
CA GLY A 23 14.89 -6.68 -12.48
C GLY A 23 14.65 -5.37 -11.71
N LYS A 24 15.71 -4.65 -11.42
CA LYS A 24 15.76 -3.47 -10.54
C LYS A 24 14.70 -2.42 -10.81
N ILE A 25 14.46 -2.10 -12.08
CA ILE A 25 13.48 -1.09 -12.49
C ILE A 25 12.06 -1.57 -12.17
N ALA A 26 11.73 -2.81 -12.55
CA ALA A 26 10.42 -3.40 -12.24
C ALA A 26 10.20 -3.51 -10.73
N PHE A 27 11.20 -3.93 -9.97
CA PHE A 27 11.17 -3.98 -8.51
C PHE A 27 10.86 -2.61 -7.91
N ALA A 28 11.57 -1.56 -8.34
CA ALA A 28 11.39 -0.20 -7.86
C ALA A 28 9.99 0.34 -8.18
N VAL A 29 9.52 0.15 -9.41
CA VAL A 29 8.18 0.61 -9.84
C VAL A 29 7.09 -0.07 -9.04
N ILE A 30 7.14 -1.40 -8.89
CA ILE A 30 6.13 -2.16 -8.16
C ILE A 30 6.12 -1.77 -6.68
N MET A 31 7.29 -1.62 -6.09
CA MET A 31 7.41 -1.21 -4.69
C MET A 31 6.84 0.19 -4.45
N LEU A 32 7.11 1.15 -5.33
CA LEU A 32 6.54 2.51 -5.24
C LEU A 32 5.02 2.51 -5.42
N VAL A 33 4.51 1.77 -6.40
CA VAL A 33 3.06 1.63 -6.61
C VAL A 33 2.39 1.02 -5.38
N ALA A 34 2.95 -0.06 -4.84
CA ALA A 34 2.43 -0.72 -3.63
C ALA A 34 2.42 0.21 -2.41
N THR A 35 3.41 1.10 -2.31
CA THR A 35 3.46 2.12 -1.24
C THR A 35 2.31 3.12 -1.31
N ILE A 36 1.81 3.41 -2.51
CA ILE A 36 0.73 4.40 -2.72
C ILE A 36 -0.65 3.77 -2.52
N ILE A 37 -0.79 2.46 -2.71
CA ILE A 37 -2.10 1.77 -2.68
C ILE A 37 -2.91 2.04 -1.40
N PRO A 38 -2.36 1.98 -0.18
CA PRO A 38 -3.14 2.28 1.02
C PRO A 38 -3.68 3.71 1.05
N ASP A 39 -2.97 4.66 0.46
CA ASP A 39 -3.36 6.08 0.41
C ASP A 39 -4.38 6.43 -0.69
N ILE A 40 -4.62 5.53 -1.63
CA ILE A 40 -5.66 5.73 -2.67
C ILE A 40 -7.02 6.00 -2.03
N ASP A 41 -7.28 5.42 -0.87
CA ASP A 41 -8.48 5.63 -0.07
C ASP A 41 -8.66 7.12 0.32
N SER A 42 -7.61 7.79 0.74
CA SER A 42 -7.68 9.22 1.12
C SER A 42 -7.87 10.14 -0.09
N ALA A 43 -7.29 9.79 -1.23
CA ALA A 43 -7.45 10.55 -2.48
C ALA A 43 -8.82 10.33 -3.12
N SER A 44 -9.41 9.14 -2.98
CA SER A 44 -10.73 8.81 -3.54
C SER A 44 -11.88 9.58 -2.89
N SER A 45 -11.70 10.09 -1.68
CA SER A 45 -12.71 10.93 -1.02
C SER A 45 -13.03 12.22 -1.81
N ILE A 46 -12.08 12.71 -2.60
CA ILE A 46 -12.26 13.88 -3.49
C ILE A 46 -12.94 13.45 -4.80
N ILE A 47 -12.63 12.25 -5.31
CA ILE A 47 -13.19 11.71 -6.54
C ILE A 47 -14.62 11.17 -6.31
N ASN A 48 -14.87 10.55 -5.16
CA ASN A 48 -16.18 9.97 -4.79
C ASN A 48 -17.28 10.99 -4.64
N ARG A 49 -16.98 12.26 -4.36
CA ARG A 49 -17.99 13.35 -4.33
C ARG A 49 -18.63 13.64 -5.69
N LYS A 50 -18.05 13.15 -6.79
CA LYS A 50 -18.53 13.44 -8.16
C LYS A 50 -19.20 12.28 -8.87
N ILE A 51 -19.12 11.04 -8.39
CA ILE A 51 -19.64 9.85 -9.08
C ILE A 51 -20.50 9.01 -8.13
N LYS A 52 -21.82 9.24 -8.15
CA LYS A 52 -22.82 8.62 -7.25
C LYS A 52 -22.92 7.08 -7.22
N PRO A 53 -22.71 6.30 -8.31
CA PRO A 53 -22.84 4.84 -8.19
C PRO A 53 -21.64 4.16 -7.48
N PHE A 54 -20.53 4.85 -7.30
CA PHE A 54 -19.37 4.36 -6.57
C PHE A 54 -19.53 4.43 -5.04
N ASP A 55 -20.54 5.16 -4.55
CA ASP A 55 -20.78 5.37 -3.12
C ASP A 55 -21.05 4.09 -2.33
N ILE A 56 -21.66 3.07 -2.93
CA ILE A 56 -22.04 1.84 -2.21
C ILE A 56 -20.81 0.95 -2.01
N ILE A 57 -19.98 0.79 -3.03
CA ILE A 57 -18.75 -0.02 -2.97
C ILE A 57 -17.69 0.74 -2.18
N SER A 58 -17.59 2.05 -2.38
CA SER A 58 -16.69 2.89 -1.61
C SER A 58 -17.10 2.96 -0.14
N ASN A 59 -18.36 3.14 0.20
CA ASN A 59 -18.81 3.11 1.59
C ASN A 59 -18.56 1.78 2.29
N PHE A 60 -18.63 0.66 1.59
CA PHE A 60 -18.32 -0.65 2.16
C PHE A 60 -16.80 -0.86 2.34
N LEU A 61 -15.98 -0.44 1.36
CA LEU A 61 -14.52 -0.57 1.41
C LEU A 61 -13.86 0.60 2.17
N PHE A 62 -14.43 1.80 2.12
CA PHE A 62 -13.80 3.05 2.59
C PHE A 62 -14.40 3.59 3.89
N LYS A 63 -15.60 3.20 4.27
CA LYS A 63 -16.14 3.46 5.62
C LYS A 63 -15.32 2.75 6.71
N HIS A 64 -14.48 1.81 6.28
CA HIS A 64 -13.49 1.16 7.08
C HIS A 64 -12.08 1.66 6.71
N ARG A 65 -11.80 2.90 7.07
CA ARG A 65 -10.47 3.52 7.01
C ARG A 65 -9.35 2.67 7.67
N GLY A 66 -9.68 1.47 8.09
CA GLY A 66 -8.80 0.48 8.68
C GLY A 66 -8.44 -0.68 7.77
N ALA A 67 -9.24 -1.00 6.74
CA ALA A 67 -9.04 -2.23 5.96
C ALA A 67 -7.74 -2.17 5.15
N LEU A 68 -7.58 -1.15 4.30
CA LEU A 68 -6.37 -0.98 3.49
C LEU A 68 -5.13 -0.63 4.33
N HIS A 69 -5.30 -0.08 5.55
CA HIS A 69 -4.21 0.20 6.47
C HIS A 69 -4.01 -0.94 7.48
N SER A 70 -4.25 -2.19 7.08
CA SER A 70 -4.04 -3.37 7.91
C SER A 70 -3.02 -4.34 7.31
N ILE A 71 -2.30 -5.03 8.18
CA ILE A 71 -1.38 -6.11 7.81
C ILE A 71 -2.17 -7.26 7.16
N THR A 72 -3.40 -7.49 7.60
CA THR A 72 -4.28 -8.52 7.04
C THR A 72 -4.49 -8.32 5.54
N PHE A 73 -4.81 -7.10 5.10
CA PHE A 73 -4.96 -6.79 3.67
C PHE A 73 -3.64 -6.88 2.92
N CYS A 74 -2.54 -6.39 3.51
CA CYS A 74 -1.20 -6.53 2.93
C CYS A 74 -0.89 -8.00 2.61
N VAL A 75 -1.11 -8.91 3.55
CA VAL A 75 -0.85 -10.35 3.40
C VAL A 75 -1.79 -10.97 2.36
N ILE A 76 -3.09 -10.68 2.41
CA ILE A 76 -4.06 -11.21 1.46
C ILE A 76 -3.71 -10.80 0.03
N PHE A 77 -3.45 -9.51 -0.23
CA PHE A 77 -3.06 -9.05 -1.57
C PHE A 77 -1.73 -9.64 -2.02
N THR A 78 -0.77 -9.79 -1.11
CA THR A 78 0.52 -10.43 -1.42
C THR A 78 0.34 -11.88 -1.83
N ILE A 79 -0.52 -12.63 -1.12
CA ILE A 79 -0.84 -14.03 -1.46
C ILE A 79 -1.53 -14.10 -2.84
N ILE A 80 -2.51 -13.26 -3.10
CA ILE A 80 -3.20 -13.20 -4.40
C ILE A 80 -2.19 -12.93 -5.52
N LEU A 81 -1.31 -11.94 -5.35
CA LEU A 81 -0.28 -11.64 -6.34
C LEU A 81 0.71 -12.79 -6.54
N SER A 82 1.04 -13.55 -5.50
CA SER A 82 1.95 -14.69 -5.60
C SER A 82 1.41 -15.79 -6.50
N LEU A 83 0.08 -15.92 -6.62
CA LEU A 83 -0.56 -16.86 -7.54
C LEU A 83 -0.41 -16.47 -9.00
N PHE A 84 -0.24 -15.18 -9.29
CA PHE A 84 -0.07 -14.67 -10.65
C PHE A 84 1.41 -14.52 -11.04
N SER A 85 2.25 -14.02 -10.14
CA SER A 85 3.66 -13.81 -10.41
C SER A 85 4.48 -13.65 -9.13
N GLN A 86 5.41 -14.56 -8.94
CA GLN A 86 6.36 -14.51 -7.81
C GLN A 86 7.26 -13.25 -7.85
N LYS A 87 7.57 -12.75 -9.05
CA LYS A 87 8.41 -11.54 -9.21
C LYS A 87 7.75 -10.27 -8.67
N LEU A 88 6.41 -10.22 -8.66
CA LEU A 88 5.65 -9.09 -8.15
C LEU A 88 5.46 -9.14 -6.63
N THR A 89 5.54 -10.33 -6.04
CA THR A 89 5.19 -10.61 -4.65
C THR A 89 6.06 -9.82 -3.67
N LEU A 90 7.37 -9.98 -3.77
CA LEU A 90 8.31 -9.36 -2.82
C LEU A 90 8.28 -7.83 -2.86
N PRO A 91 8.42 -7.17 -4.04
CA PRO A 91 8.39 -5.71 -4.08
C PRO A 91 7.03 -5.14 -3.65
N PHE A 92 5.93 -5.83 -3.96
CA PHE A 92 4.61 -5.43 -3.50
C PHE A 92 4.50 -5.49 -1.98
N PHE A 93 4.86 -6.62 -1.39
CA PHE A 93 4.85 -6.80 0.06
C PHE A 93 5.70 -5.73 0.77
N LEU A 94 6.93 -5.51 0.29
CA LEU A 94 7.85 -4.55 0.90
C LEU A 94 7.33 -3.12 0.80
N GLY A 95 6.77 -2.71 -0.35
CA GLY A 95 6.22 -1.38 -0.53
C GLY A 95 5.01 -1.13 0.36
N TYR A 96 4.09 -2.08 0.40
CA TYR A 96 2.91 -2.00 1.26
C TYR A 96 3.28 -2.01 2.75
N ALA A 97 4.17 -2.91 3.15
CA ALA A 97 4.63 -3.02 4.54
C ALA A 97 5.40 -1.76 4.98
N ALA A 98 6.22 -1.16 4.11
CA ALA A 98 6.92 0.09 4.38
C ALA A 98 5.93 1.24 4.66
N HIS A 99 4.85 1.32 3.89
CA HIS A 99 3.76 2.28 4.14
C HIS A 99 3.13 2.08 5.51
N LEU A 100 2.70 0.85 5.82
CA LEU A 100 2.08 0.53 7.12
C LEU A 100 3.04 0.78 8.29
N LEU A 101 4.32 0.45 8.10
CA LEU A 101 5.35 0.71 9.11
C LEU A 101 5.47 2.21 9.40
N ALA A 102 5.54 3.03 8.37
CA ALA A 102 5.60 4.48 8.51
C ALA A 102 4.36 5.03 9.24
N ASP A 103 3.18 4.55 8.90
CA ASP A 103 1.94 4.97 9.55
C ASP A 103 1.80 4.48 10.99
N SER A 104 2.41 3.35 11.34
CA SER A 104 2.42 2.86 12.72
C SER A 104 3.12 3.81 13.71
N PHE A 105 4.04 4.63 13.22
CA PHE A 105 4.72 5.66 14.00
C PHE A 105 3.94 6.99 14.08
N THR A 106 2.80 7.11 13.42
CA THR A 106 1.97 8.30 13.52
C THR A 106 1.02 8.22 14.71
N VAL A 107 0.53 9.37 15.16
CA VAL A 107 -0.44 9.47 16.28
C VAL A 107 -1.74 8.71 15.96
N ALA A 108 -2.14 8.67 14.68
CA ALA A 108 -3.33 7.95 14.23
C ALA A 108 -3.15 6.41 14.26
N GLY A 109 -1.90 5.93 14.13
CA GLY A 109 -1.58 4.51 14.10
C GLY A 109 -2.22 3.75 12.94
N ILE A 110 -2.15 2.42 13.02
CA ILE A 110 -2.80 1.50 12.08
C ILE A 110 -3.65 0.48 12.84
N ARG A 111 -4.68 -0.05 12.18
CA ARG A 111 -5.42 -1.22 12.68
C ARG A 111 -4.83 -2.49 12.09
N ALA A 112 -3.73 -2.97 12.68
CA ALA A 112 -2.91 -4.05 12.13
C ALA A 112 -3.72 -5.32 11.80
N PHE A 113 -4.66 -5.70 12.66
CA PHE A 113 -5.42 -6.95 12.58
C PHE A 113 -6.92 -6.69 12.32
N TRP A 114 -7.23 -5.75 11.44
CA TRP A 114 -8.61 -5.55 11.02
C TRP A 114 -9.16 -6.83 10.34
N PRO A 115 -10.40 -7.24 10.55
CA PRO A 115 -11.58 -6.52 10.99
C PRO A 115 -11.69 -6.23 12.45
#